data_42e88695381af61e1b6e381df6123f7c
#
_entry.id   42e88695381af61e1b6e381df6123f7c
#
_cell.length_a   1.000
_cell.length_b   1.000
_cell.length_c   1.000
_cell.angle_alpha   90.00
_cell.angle_beta   90.00
_cell.angle_gamma   90.00
#
_symmetry.space_group_name_H-M   'P 1'
#
loop_
_entity.id
_entity.type
_entity.pdbx_description
1 polymer ?
#
loop_
_entity_poly.entity_id
_entity_poly.type
_entity_poly.pdbx_seq_one_letter_code
_entity_poly.pdbx_strand_id
1 'polypeptide(L)'
;GSSGAGKSTLMAVIAGELTPREGMIRSQPHAWLSQRTDLFQDSLRDNLLLASPEATDASLWHALEAAGLASGIRGLQAGLDTRLGEGGLGLSGGQLRRLALARLLLQPHPLWLLDEPTEGLDAATARDVLARLDALGAGRAWLIATHLQREAALADRLLVLRSGRVEAEYSRGSAGFGAALAALRPD
;
A
#
# COMPACT_ATOMS: atom_id res chain seq x y z
N GLY A 1 1.32 15.87 1.07
CA GLY A 1 0.96 16.93 0.10
C GLY A 1 -0.41 16.71 -0.51
N SER A 2 -1.00 17.78 -1.08
CA SER A 2 -2.31 17.74 -1.76
C SER A 2 -2.32 16.78 -2.97
N SER A 3 -3.53 16.47 -3.48
CA SER A 3 -3.66 15.77 -4.77
C SER A 3 -2.95 16.57 -5.88
N GLY A 4 -2.30 15.88 -6.80
CA GLY A 4 -1.52 16.52 -7.87
C GLY A 4 -0.15 17.10 -7.46
N ALA A 5 0.27 16.96 -6.20
CA ALA A 5 1.59 17.46 -5.76
C ALA A 5 2.79 16.69 -6.36
N GLY A 6 2.56 15.57 -7.05
CA GLY A 6 3.61 14.73 -7.65
C GLY A 6 4.01 13.51 -6.81
N LYS A 7 3.26 13.17 -5.75
CA LYS A 7 3.57 12.03 -4.86
C LYS A 7 3.66 10.70 -5.62
N SER A 8 2.59 10.32 -6.34
CA SER A 8 2.54 9.08 -7.11
C SER A 8 3.60 9.03 -8.22
N THR A 9 3.89 10.18 -8.86
CA THR A 9 4.97 10.27 -9.84
C THR A 9 6.32 10.01 -9.20
N LEU A 10 6.61 10.59 -8.03
CA LEU A 10 7.84 10.34 -7.28
C LEU A 10 7.95 8.86 -6.90
N MET A 11 6.86 8.26 -6.42
CA MET A 11 6.81 6.84 -6.07
C MET A 11 7.09 5.96 -7.29
N ALA A 12 6.47 6.23 -8.44
CA ALA A 12 6.69 5.50 -9.68
C ALA A 12 8.13 5.61 -10.19
N VAL A 13 8.78 6.77 -10.00
CA VAL A 13 10.20 6.94 -10.33
C VAL A 13 11.08 6.14 -9.37
N ILE A 14 10.78 6.11 -8.06
CA ILE A 14 11.51 5.28 -7.07
C ILE A 14 11.30 3.80 -7.35
N ALA A 15 10.11 3.40 -7.76
CA ALA A 15 9.76 2.04 -8.14
C ALA A 15 10.40 1.59 -9.49
N GLY A 16 10.99 2.53 -10.24
CA GLY A 16 11.59 2.22 -11.55
C GLY A 16 10.60 2.12 -12.70
N GLU A 17 9.31 2.45 -12.48
CA GLU A 17 8.29 2.48 -13.53
C GLU A 17 8.43 3.69 -14.44
N LEU A 18 9.02 4.77 -13.93
CA LEU A 18 9.31 6.00 -14.67
C LEU A 18 10.80 6.33 -14.60
N THR A 19 11.38 6.69 -15.74
CA THR A 19 12.77 7.16 -15.80
C THR A 19 12.83 8.65 -15.46
N PRO A 20 13.70 9.08 -14.52
CA PRO A 20 13.89 10.50 -14.25
C PRO A 20 14.51 11.18 -15.47
N ARG A 21 14.11 12.42 -15.76
CA ARG A 21 14.70 13.21 -16.84
C ARG A 21 16.15 13.61 -16.53
N GLU A 22 16.45 13.86 -15.27
CA GLU A 22 17.75 14.26 -14.78
C GLU A 22 17.99 13.64 -13.41
N GLY A 23 19.25 13.45 -13.04
CA GLY A 23 19.66 12.88 -11.77
C GLY A 23 19.70 11.35 -11.79
N MET A 24 19.91 10.77 -10.60
CA MET A 24 20.03 9.34 -10.40
C MET A 24 19.21 8.90 -9.19
N ILE A 25 18.52 7.77 -9.29
CA ILE A 25 17.86 7.12 -8.18
C ILE A 25 18.55 5.81 -7.88
N ARG A 26 18.77 5.57 -6.59
CA ARG A 26 19.20 4.27 -6.06
C ARG A 26 18.15 3.81 -5.07
N SER A 27 17.48 2.70 -5.36
CA SER A 27 16.49 2.08 -4.50
C SER A 27 16.93 0.67 -4.15
N GLN A 28 16.51 0.21 -2.98
CA GLN A 28 16.63 -1.20 -2.61
C GLN A 28 15.52 -2.00 -3.30
N PRO A 29 15.66 -3.35 -3.36
CA PRO A 29 14.54 -4.21 -3.74
C PRO A 29 13.31 -3.86 -2.90
N HIS A 30 12.17 -3.67 -3.55
CA HIS A 30 10.97 -3.15 -2.92
C HIS A 30 9.70 -3.86 -3.39
N ALA A 31 8.71 -3.87 -2.53
CA ALA A 31 7.33 -4.18 -2.88
C ALA A 31 6.58 -2.87 -3.13
N TRP A 32 5.80 -2.82 -4.20
CA TRP A 32 5.12 -1.61 -4.65
C TRP A 32 3.60 -1.79 -4.66
N LEU A 33 2.91 -1.00 -3.86
CA LEU A 33 1.46 -0.83 -3.91
C LEU A 33 1.15 0.48 -4.61
N SER A 34 0.89 0.42 -5.91
CA SER A 34 0.49 1.58 -6.70
C SER A 34 -0.95 2.02 -6.38
N GLN A 35 -1.32 3.22 -6.81
CA GLN A 35 -2.68 3.72 -6.67
C GLN A 35 -3.69 2.87 -7.45
N ARG A 36 -3.30 2.34 -8.62
CA ARG A 36 -4.11 1.41 -9.41
C ARG A 36 -3.80 -0.02 -9.02
N THR A 37 -4.83 -0.81 -8.85
CA THR A 37 -4.71 -2.25 -8.59
C THR A 37 -5.11 -2.99 -9.85
N ASP A 38 -4.12 -3.54 -10.56
CA ASP A 38 -4.39 -4.39 -11.71
C ASP A 38 -4.55 -5.82 -11.24
N LEU A 39 -5.71 -6.39 -11.48
CA LEU A 39 -6.03 -7.80 -11.25
C LEU A 39 -6.30 -8.49 -12.58
N PHE A 40 -5.86 -9.72 -12.66
CA PHE A 40 -6.07 -10.57 -13.83
C PHE A 40 -7.38 -11.33 -13.69
N GLN A 41 -7.98 -11.64 -14.85
CA GLN A 41 -9.18 -12.46 -14.96
C GLN A 41 -8.85 -13.93 -14.68
N ASP A 42 -8.52 -14.23 -13.44
CA ASP A 42 -8.13 -15.55 -12.97
C ASP A 42 -8.60 -15.76 -11.52
N SER A 43 -8.18 -16.86 -10.86
CA SER A 43 -8.54 -17.09 -9.47
C SER A 43 -7.89 -16.07 -8.51
N LEU A 44 -8.43 -15.95 -7.30
CA LEU A 44 -7.79 -15.19 -6.21
C LEU A 44 -6.40 -15.75 -5.92
N ARG A 45 -6.26 -17.08 -5.92
CA ARG A 45 -4.98 -17.79 -5.78
C ARG A 45 -3.96 -17.32 -6.80
N ASP A 46 -4.30 -17.39 -8.08
CA ASP A 46 -3.37 -17.05 -9.16
C ASP A 46 -2.98 -15.57 -9.11
N ASN A 47 -3.94 -14.70 -8.78
CA ASN A 47 -3.66 -13.29 -8.54
C ASN A 47 -2.66 -13.06 -7.39
N LEU A 48 -2.72 -13.84 -6.32
CA LEU A 48 -1.76 -13.75 -5.20
C LEU A 48 -0.40 -14.34 -5.58
N LEU A 49 -0.38 -15.47 -6.28
CA LEU A 49 0.84 -16.15 -6.72
C LEU A 49 1.68 -15.33 -7.70
N LEU A 50 1.11 -14.33 -8.38
CA LEU A 50 1.90 -13.38 -9.19
C LEU A 50 2.92 -12.61 -8.36
N ALA A 51 2.65 -12.37 -7.08
CA ALA A 51 3.58 -11.68 -6.20
C ALA A 51 4.65 -12.62 -5.60
N SER A 52 4.32 -13.92 -5.47
CA SER A 52 5.21 -14.94 -4.93
C SER A 52 4.77 -16.31 -5.46
N PRO A 53 5.33 -16.78 -6.61
CA PRO A 53 4.90 -18.02 -7.26
C PRO A 53 5.06 -19.27 -6.40
N GLU A 54 6.00 -19.26 -5.46
CA GLU A 54 6.28 -20.37 -4.54
C GLU A 54 5.53 -20.27 -3.19
N ALA A 55 4.60 -19.31 -3.06
CA ALA A 55 3.87 -19.15 -1.80
C ALA A 55 2.95 -20.33 -1.54
N THR A 56 2.98 -20.82 -0.31
CA THR A 56 2.08 -21.90 0.14
C THR A 56 0.69 -21.34 0.44
N ASP A 57 -0.34 -22.20 0.46
CA ASP A 57 -1.69 -21.82 0.89
C ASP A 57 -1.69 -21.14 2.27
N ALA A 58 -0.88 -21.64 3.20
CA ALA A 58 -0.74 -21.02 4.52
C ALA A 58 -0.23 -19.58 4.42
N SER A 59 0.75 -19.31 3.56
CA SER A 59 1.27 -17.97 3.31
C SER A 59 0.23 -17.07 2.65
N LEU A 60 -0.54 -17.59 1.69
CA LEU A 60 -1.63 -16.86 1.05
C LEU A 60 -2.72 -16.45 2.06
N TRP A 61 -3.15 -17.40 2.91
CA TRP A 61 -4.12 -17.10 3.96
C TRP A 61 -3.60 -16.12 4.99
N HIS A 62 -2.34 -16.23 5.39
CA HIS A 62 -1.71 -15.28 6.32
C HIS A 62 -1.69 -13.87 5.74
N ALA A 63 -1.33 -13.71 4.46
CA ALA A 63 -1.34 -12.43 3.78
C ALA A 63 -2.76 -11.83 3.66
N LEU A 64 -3.76 -12.67 3.37
CA LEU A 64 -5.17 -12.26 3.35
C LEU A 64 -5.69 -11.87 4.74
N GLU A 65 -5.28 -12.57 5.80
CA GLU A 65 -5.62 -12.21 7.17
C GLU A 65 -5.02 -10.85 7.54
N ALA A 66 -3.75 -10.64 7.23
CA ALA A 66 -3.08 -9.37 7.46
C ALA A 66 -3.72 -8.21 6.70
N ALA A 67 -4.19 -8.45 5.48
CA ALA A 67 -4.94 -7.47 4.70
C ALA A 67 -6.43 -7.33 5.12
N GLY A 68 -6.90 -8.09 6.13
CA GLY A 68 -8.27 -8.04 6.61
C GLY A 68 -9.30 -8.61 5.62
N LEU A 69 -8.88 -9.49 4.70
CA LEU A 69 -9.74 -10.02 3.63
C LEU A 69 -10.12 -11.50 3.83
N ALA A 70 -9.41 -12.24 4.69
CA ALA A 70 -9.55 -13.69 4.81
C ALA A 70 -10.96 -14.16 5.16
N SER A 71 -11.66 -13.48 6.07
CA SER A 71 -13.03 -13.88 6.46
C SER A 71 -14.00 -13.81 5.28
N GLY A 72 -13.90 -12.76 4.46
CA GLY A 72 -14.71 -12.62 3.26
C GLY A 72 -14.43 -13.72 2.24
N ILE A 73 -13.16 -14.06 2.02
CA ILE A 73 -12.75 -15.11 1.07
C ILE A 73 -13.16 -16.50 1.56
N ARG A 74 -13.04 -16.80 2.88
CA ARG A 74 -13.51 -18.08 3.46
C ARG A 74 -15.01 -18.27 3.32
N GLY A 75 -15.78 -17.19 3.24
CA GLY A 75 -17.22 -17.24 3.01
C GLY A 75 -17.63 -17.53 1.56
N LEU A 76 -16.70 -17.49 0.61
CA LEU A 76 -16.95 -17.82 -0.79
C LEU A 76 -16.92 -19.35 -0.98
N GLN A 77 -17.80 -19.86 -1.86
CA GLN A 77 -17.92 -21.31 -2.10
C GLN A 77 -16.60 -21.94 -2.57
N ALA A 78 -15.84 -21.24 -3.41
CA ALA A 78 -14.57 -21.71 -3.96
C ALA A 78 -13.33 -21.16 -3.19
N GLY A 79 -13.52 -20.35 -2.14
CA GLY A 79 -12.40 -19.80 -1.35
C GLY A 79 -11.34 -19.12 -2.23
N LEU A 80 -10.09 -19.55 -2.11
CA LEU A 80 -8.96 -19.04 -2.92
C LEU A 80 -9.14 -19.29 -4.43
N ASP A 81 -9.87 -20.33 -4.81
CA ASP A 81 -10.07 -20.70 -6.22
C ASP A 81 -11.25 -19.96 -6.86
N THR A 82 -11.85 -18.99 -6.12
CA THR A 82 -12.88 -18.11 -6.67
C THR A 82 -12.30 -17.30 -7.81
N ARG A 83 -12.91 -17.40 -8.99
CA ARG A 83 -12.54 -16.65 -10.18
C ARG A 83 -13.02 -15.22 -10.11
N LEU A 84 -12.15 -14.31 -10.48
CA LEU A 84 -12.46 -12.89 -10.65
C LEU A 84 -12.82 -12.63 -12.11
N GLY A 85 -13.80 -11.76 -12.33
CA GLY A 85 -14.05 -11.21 -13.65
C GLY A 85 -13.00 -10.17 -14.07
N GLU A 86 -13.16 -9.61 -15.25
CA GLU A 86 -12.28 -8.58 -15.79
C GLU A 86 -12.12 -7.40 -14.80
N GLY A 87 -10.87 -6.99 -14.53
CA GLY A 87 -10.55 -5.92 -13.59
C GLY A 87 -10.93 -6.22 -12.14
N GLY A 88 -11.10 -7.50 -11.76
CA GLY A 88 -11.49 -7.89 -10.40
C GLY A 88 -13.00 -7.84 -10.15
N LEU A 89 -13.81 -7.91 -11.21
CA LEU A 89 -15.27 -7.97 -11.10
C LEU A 89 -15.68 -9.09 -10.11
N GLY A 90 -16.52 -8.73 -9.15
CA GLY A 90 -16.94 -9.59 -8.02
C GLY A 90 -16.38 -9.13 -6.67
N LEU A 91 -15.40 -8.22 -6.65
CA LEU A 91 -14.88 -7.58 -5.44
C LEU A 91 -15.28 -6.09 -5.39
N SER A 92 -15.55 -5.59 -4.18
CA SER A 92 -15.69 -4.15 -3.96
C SER A 92 -14.33 -3.45 -4.09
N GLY A 93 -14.31 -2.12 -4.30
CA GLY A 93 -13.08 -1.34 -4.37
C GLY A 93 -12.17 -1.52 -3.15
N GLY A 94 -12.75 -1.55 -1.94
CA GLY A 94 -12.02 -1.82 -0.70
C GLY A 94 -11.47 -3.27 -0.62
N GLN A 95 -12.18 -4.25 -1.19
CA GLN A 95 -11.67 -5.63 -1.28
C GLN A 95 -10.53 -5.72 -2.29
N LEU A 96 -10.64 -5.03 -3.44
CA LEU A 96 -9.57 -4.93 -4.43
C LEU A 96 -8.30 -4.34 -3.79
N ARG A 97 -8.44 -3.23 -3.05
CA ARG A 97 -7.32 -2.60 -2.36
C ARG A 97 -6.65 -3.52 -1.34
N ARG A 98 -7.44 -4.24 -0.55
CA ARG A 98 -6.92 -5.23 0.42
C ARG A 98 -6.28 -6.44 -0.25
N LEU A 99 -6.77 -6.87 -1.42
CA LEU A 99 -6.12 -7.93 -2.19
C LEU A 99 -4.75 -7.47 -2.72
N ALA A 100 -4.62 -6.23 -3.18
CA ALA A 100 -3.34 -5.65 -3.56
C ALA A 100 -2.36 -5.56 -2.36
N LEU A 101 -2.85 -5.22 -1.17
CA LEU A 101 -2.07 -5.26 0.06
C LEU A 101 -1.62 -6.68 0.40
N ALA A 102 -2.47 -7.70 0.25
CA ALA A 102 -2.09 -9.09 0.45
C ALA A 102 -0.96 -9.51 -0.51
N ARG A 103 -1.02 -9.08 -1.79
CA ARG A 103 0.06 -9.30 -2.77
C ARG A 103 1.38 -8.64 -2.34
N LEU A 104 1.33 -7.42 -1.82
CA LEU A 104 2.51 -6.73 -1.29
C LEU A 104 3.13 -7.51 -0.13
N LEU A 105 2.31 -8.01 0.80
CA LEU A 105 2.76 -8.73 2.00
C LEU A 105 3.42 -10.08 1.69
N LEU A 106 3.12 -10.68 0.54
CA LEU A 106 3.76 -11.91 0.07
C LEU A 106 5.20 -11.69 -0.42
N GLN A 107 5.61 -10.44 -0.67
CA GLN A 107 6.93 -10.12 -1.19
C GLN A 107 7.92 -9.88 -0.04
N PRO A 108 9.05 -10.61 0.02
CA PRO A 108 10.02 -10.53 1.12
C PRO A 108 10.99 -9.34 0.95
N HIS A 109 10.51 -8.18 0.50
CA HIS A 109 11.36 -7.02 0.25
C HIS A 109 11.56 -6.15 1.50
N PRO A 110 12.77 -5.55 1.67
CA PRO A 110 13.10 -4.71 2.82
C PRO A 110 12.47 -3.32 2.75
N LEU A 111 11.96 -2.90 1.61
CA LEU A 111 11.32 -1.61 1.39
C LEU A 111 9.89 -1.80 0.86
N TRP A 112 8.93 -1.14 1.49
CA TRP A 112 7.56 -1.03 1.01
C TRP A 112 7.29 0.37 0.48
N LEU A 113 6.87 0.44 -0.77
CA LEU A 113 6.36 1.66 -1.39
C LEU A 113 4.84 1.59 -1.40
N LEU A 114 4.17 2.51 -0.71
CA LEU A 114 2.73 2.48 -0.48
C LEU A 114 2.10 3.78 -0.96
N ASP A 115 1.33 3.74 -2.03
CA ASP A 115 0.60 4.91 -2.54
C ASP A 115 -0.85 4.83 -2.09
N GLU A 116 -1.23 5.66 -1.11
CA GLU A 116 -2.56 5.74 -0.51
C GLU A 116 -3.10 4.36 -0.07
N PRO A 117 -2.40 3.63 0.83
CA PRO A 117 -2.65 2.21 1.11
C PRO A 117 -4.06 1.90 1.61
N THR A 118 -4.73 2.85 2.25
CA THR A 118 -6.09 2.67 2.79
C THR A 118 -7.16 3.47 2.05
N GLU A 119 -6.85 3.94 0.83
CA GLU A 119 -7.85 4.64 0.01
C GLU A 119 -9.05 3.72 -0.29
N GLY A 120 -10.26 4.27 -0.16
CA GLY A 120 -11.51 3.52 -0.38
C GLY A 120 -11.91 2.55 0.73
N LEU A 121 -11.15 2.48 1.84
CA LEU A 121 -11.55 1.73 3.03
C LEU A 121 -12.32 2.64 4.00
N ASP A 122 -13.30 2.06 4.69
CA ASP A 122 -13.92 2.72 5.85
C ASP A 122 -12.91 2.89 7.00
N ALA A 123 -13.15 3.83 7.90
CA ALA A 123 -12.21 4.20 8.94
C ALA A 123 -11.83 3.04 9.90
N ALA A 124 -12.77 2.13 10.19
CA ALA A 124 -12.51 1.00 11.08
C ALA A 124 -11.62 -0.03 10.39
N THR A 125 -11.94 -0.40 9.16
CA THR A 125 -11.14 -1.32 8.33
C THR A 125 -9.75 -0.74 8.07
N ALA A 126 -9.64 0.56 7.77
CA ALA A 126 -8.35 1.21 7.53
C ALA A 126 -7.44 1.15 8.77
N ARG A 127 -7.97 1.43 9.96
CA ARG A 127 -7.20 1.36 11.22
C ARG A 127 -6.72 -0.06 11.51
N ASP A 128 -7.58 -1.07 11.33
CA ASP A 128 -7.21 -2.48 11.53
C ASP A 128 -6.10 -2.90 10.56
N VAL A 129 -6.24 -2.57 9.28
CA VAL A 129 -5.21 -2.86 8.25
C VAL A 129 -3.89 -2.17 8.58
N LEU A 130 -3.90 -0.89 8.93
CA LEU A 130 -2.68 -0.15 9.28
C LEU A 130 -1.98 -0.73 10.52
N ALA A 131 -2.73 -1.11 11.55
CA ALA A 131 -2.17 -1.75 12.74
C ALA A 131 -1.49 -3.10 12.41
N ARG A 132 -2.10 -3.91 11.53
CA ARG A 132 -1.51 -5.18 11.06
C ARG A 132 -0.27 -4.95 10.19
N LEU A 133 -0.30 -3.96 9.29
CA LEU A 133 0.85 -3.59 8.49
C LEU A 133 2.01 -3.14 9.38
N ASP A 134 1.75 -2.31 10.40
CA ASP A 134 2.76 -1.84 11.35
C ASP A 134 3.42 -3.00 12.08
N ALA A 135 2.62 -3.95 12.59
CA ALA A 135 3.12 -5.14 13.25
C ALA A 135 4.00 -6.03 12.34
N LEU A 136 3.62 -6.19 11.07
CA LEU A 136 4.34 -7.00 10.08
C LEU A 136 5.52 -6.27 9.44
N GLY A 137 5.50 -4.95 9.46
CA GLY A 137 6.51 -4.09 8.87
C GLY A 137 7.76 -3.91 9.72
N ALA A 138 7.82 -4.49 10.92
CA ALA A 138 8.97 -4.39 11.79
C ALA A 138 10.26 -4.80 11.08
N GLY A 139 11.26 -3.92 11.08
CA GLY A 139 12.54 -4.11 10.41
C GLY A 139 12.53 -3.79 8.90
N ARG A 140 11.42 -3.30 8.35
CA ARG A 140 11.34 -2.80 6.96
C ARG A 140 11.28 -1.29 6.92
N ALA A 141 11.80 -0.72 5.84
CA ALA A 141 11.58 0.68 5.53
C ALA A 141 10.25 0.86 4.77
N TRP A 142 9.53 1.93 5.09
CA TRP A 142 8.28 2.28 4.41
C TRP A 142 8.38 3.66 3.81
N LEU A 143 7.91 3.81 2.59
CA LEU A 143 7.65 5.10 1.98
C LEU A 143 6.15 5.16 1.63
N ILE A 144 5.44 6.04 2.33
CA ILE A 144 3.98 6.18 2.17
C ILE A 144 3.70 7.51 1.48
N ALA A 145 3.10 7.47 0.31
CA ALA A 145 2.49 8.65 -0.29
C ALA A 145 1.04 8.75 0.20
N THR A 146 0.69 9.84 0.86
CA THR A 146 -0.64 10.00 1.44
C THR A 146 -1.08 11.45 1.57
N HIS A 147 -2.36 11.63 1.73
CA HIS A 147 -3.01 12.87 2.13
C HIS A 147 -3.88 12.67 3.41
N LEU A 148 -3.82 11.47 4.04
CA LEU A 148 -4.60 11.10 5.22
C LEU A 148 -3.74 11.13 6.48
N GLN A 149 -4.31 11.66 7.57
CA GLN A 149 -3.64 11.73 8.88
C GLN A 149 -3.28 10.34 9.42
N ARG A 150 -4.21 9.37 9.33
CA ARG A 150 -4.04 8.01 9.86
C ARG A 150 -2.82 7.29 9.28
N GLU A 151 -2.56 7.47 8.00
CA GLU A 151 -1.42 6.85 7.33
C GLU A 151 -0.11 7.58 7.66
N ALA A 152 -0.13 8.93 7.63
CA ALA A 152 1.03 9.74 7.96
C ALA A 152 1.44 9.63 9.43
N ALA A 153 0.51 9.30 10.32
CA ALA A 153 0.80 9.09 11.74
C ALA A 153 1.75 7.92 12.02
N LEU A 154 1.90 6.98 11.09
CA LEU A 154 2.86 5.87 11.20
C LEU A 154 4.30 6.32 10.90
N ALA A 155 4.50 7.42 10.20
CA ALA A 155 5.80 7.84 9.72
C ALA A 155 6.71 8.39 10.82
N ASP A 156 8.01 8.10 10.76
CA ASP A 156 9.04 8.76 11.60
C ASP A 156 9.48 10.10 11.00
N ARG A 157 9.27 10.27 9.69
CA ARG A 157 9.59 11.50 8.96
C ARG A 157 8.47 11.86 7.98
N LEU A 158 8.12 13.12 7.90
CA LEU A 158 7.16 13.66 6.94
C LEU A 158 7.90 14.55 5.94
N LEU A 159 7.74 14.24 4.66
CA LEU A 159 8.16 15.09 3.55
C LEU A 159 6.93 15.78 2.97
N VAL A 160 6.90 17.11 3.01
CA VAL A 160 5.81 17.88 2.41
C VAL A 160 6.15 18.14 0.95
N LEU A 161 5.40 17.51 0.06
CA LEU A 161 5.56 17.70 -1.38
C LEU A 161 4.55 18.74 -1.89
N ARG A 162 5.03 19.73 -2.66
CA ARG A 162 4.20 20.73 -3.32
C ARG A 162 4.75 21.01 -4.73
N SER A 163 3.89 20.92 -5.74
CA SER A 163 4.26 21.21 -7.14
C SER A 163 5.54 20.50 -7.60
N GLY A 164 5.69 19.21 -7.24
CA GLY A 164 6.82 18.36 -7.61
C GLY A 164 8.12 18.64 -6.83
N ARG A 165 8.09 19.45 -5.76
CA ARG A 165 9.26 19.77 -4.93
C ARG A 165 9.01 19.42 -3.48
N VAL A 166 10.07 18.99 -2.79
CA VAL A 166 10.07 18.86 -1.32
C VAL A 166 10.16 20.26 -0.74
N GLU A 167 9.08 20.73 -0.12
CA GLU A 167 8.98 22.06 0.49
C GLU A 167 9.47 22.07 1.94
N ALA A 168 9.22 20.98 2.66
CA ALA A 168 9.62 20.85 4.06
C ALA A 168 9.82 19.38 4.44
N GLU A 169 10.61 19.18 5.50
CA GLU A 169 10.83 17.90 6.14
C GLU A 169 10.70 18.06 7.65
N TYR A 170 9.98 17.11 8.28
CA TYR A 170 9.78 17.08 9.73
C TYR A 170 10.04 15.68 10.28
N SER A 171 10.86 15.57 11.30
CA SER A 171 11.05 14.33 12.04
C SER A 171 10.01 14.21 13.16
N ARG A 172 9.60 12.99 13.48
CA ARG A 172 8.71 12.69 14.62
C ARG A 172 9.28 13.33 15.90
N GLY A 173 8.41 13.98 16.67
CA GLY A 173 8.80 14.71 17.87
C GLY A 173 9.27 16.16 17.64
N SER A 174 9.49 16.60 16.40
CA SER A 174 9.74 18.01 16.11
C SER A 174 8.46 18.86 16.19
N ALA A 175 8.59 20.15 16.50
CA ALA A 175 7.45 21.06 16.61
C ALA A 175 6.61 21.15 15.31
N GLY A 176 7.24 21.01 14.14
CA GLY A 176 6.56 21.05 12.85
C GLY A 176 5.83 19.76 12.47
N PHE A 177 6.21 18.61 13.05
CA PHE A 177 5.60 17.32 12.70
C PHE A 177 4.10 17.29 13.01
N GLY A 178 3.71 17.70 14.21
CA GLY A 178 2.31 17.73 14.61
C GLY A 178 1.47 18.67 13.75
N ALA A 179 2.00 19.86 13.42
CA ALA A 179 1.33 20.82 12.54
C ALA A 179 1.20 20.27 11.10
N ALA A 180 2.24 19.64 10.57
CA ALA A 180 2.21 19.03 9.26
C ALA A 180 1.23 17.85 9.17
N LEU A 181 1.13 17.06 10.25
CA LEU A 181 0.15 15.98 10.37
C LEU A 181 -1.28 16.52 10.42
N ALA A 182 -1.53 17.54 11.26
CA ALA A 182 -2.84 18.18 11.40
C ALA A 182 -3.34 18.87 10.12
N ALA A 183 -2.44 19.26 9.23
CA ALA A 183 -2.78 19.84 7.93
C ALA A 183 -3.26 18.80 6.88
N LEU A 184 -3.15 17.49 7.18
CA LEU A 184 -3.66 16.44 6.32
C LEU A 184 -5.15 16.22 6.58
N ARG A 185 -5.81 15.58 5.61
CA ARG A 185 -7.22 15.20 5.73
C ARG A 185 -7.40 14.23 6.91
N PRO A 186 -8.30 14.52 7.86
CA PRO A 186 -8.68 13.56 8.87
C PRO A 186 -9.38 12.34 8.25
N ASP A 187 -9.69 11.34 9.07
CA ASP A 187 -10.40 10.11 8.69
C ASP A 187 -11.82 10.39 8.14
#